data_bf26ed9752667caf3a4d54752a512734
#
_entry.id   bf26ed9752667caf3a4d54752a512734
#
_cell.length_a   1.000
_cell.length_b   1.000
_cell.length_c   1.000
_cell.angle_alpha   90.00
_cell.angle_beta   90.00
_cell.angle_gamma   90.00
#
_symmetry.space_group_name_H-M   'P 1'
#
loop_
_entity.id
_entity.type
_entity.pdbx_description
1 polymer ?
#
loop_
_entity_poly.entity_id
_entity_poly.type
_entity_poly.pdbx_seq_one_letter_code
_entity_poly.pdbx_strand_id
1 'polypeptide(L)'
;MNITHLAALALAFTSAGFASAADAETIRVAIGTQDTTINTATGGLLIRELKLLDKYLPHDGKYKDVTYDIQWKNFTSGAPITNEQIAGKLDFGVMADFPGSFNGLAHIKAGRKSLFITVLSGSVNGSGNGIVVPTASPIQSLSDLKGKTISVPFASTSHGMLLRAVKAQGWDAERDVKIITQAPEVAGAALQANQIEAHADFVPFAELFPWRGFARKIYDGSQAKTPTFHGALVDANYAEKYPEIVVAYLRAAIEADQLIAKEPEKYSELIAKVTGVEAEVDYLFHGPLGLQTRDLTWKPEYRQAVATAIDTLRLLKKTDQSLDVNSFVDDRFIKAAFKASGLDYDAALKNYAQLPLNAKDAATGEATSDPKRVAEIWVQGEPLVRHYASPQNAFKALKTIEGEGKSVRVFYAQDRESGIKLLGNQAWFVRADGGEVSAFLLKGNAEKWASDHGGKVLDFAATKTSIVASN
;
A
#
# COMPACT_ATOMS: atom_id res chain seq x y z
N MET A 1 -84.76 -54.71 28.00
CA MET A 1 -84.15 -55.51 26.92
C MET A 1 -84.00 -54.55 25.73
N ASN A 2 -82.88 -53.91 25.59
CA ASN A 2 -82.52 -53.18 24.35
C ASN A 2 -80.99 -53.09 24.28
N ILE A 3 -80.46 -53.70 23.25
CA ILE A 3 -79.05 -53.77 22.96
C ILE A 3 -78.73 -52.56 22.10
N THR A 4 -77.85 -51.70 22.55
CA THR A 4 -77.30 -50.56 21.76
C THR A 4 -75.92 -50.91 21.26
N HIS A 5 -75.78 -50.89 19.95
CA HIS A 5 -74.52 -51.04 19.26
C HIS A 5 -73.69 -49.72 19.34
N LEU A 6 -72.49 -49.79 19.89
CA LEU A 6 -71.48 -48.75 19.76
C LEU A 6 -70.63 -49.05 18.53
N ALA A 7 -70.72 -48.15 17.54
CA ALA A 7 -69.79 -48.11 16.40
C ALA A 7 -68.56 -47.26 16.78
N ALA A 8 -67.39 -47.92 16.78
CA ALA A 8 -66.10 -47.23 16.97
C ALA A 8 -65.62 -46.65 15.66
N LEU A 9 -65.50 -45.32 15.60
CA LEU A 9 -64.91 -44.58 14.47
C LEU A 9 -63.40 -44.45 14.72
N ALA A 10 -62.56 -45.16 13.92
CA ALA A 10 -61.13 -45.03 13.97
C ALA A 10 -60.74 -43.80 13.15
N LEU A 11 -60.29 -42.73 13.83
CA LEU A 11 -59.62 -41.59 13.21
C LEU A 11 -58.16 -41.98 12.89
N ALA A 12 -57.82 -42.13 11.60
CA ALA A 12 -56.45 -42.24 11.14
C ALA A 12 -55.81 -40.84 11.13
N PHE A 13 -54.97 -40.53 12.12
CA PHE A 13 -54.09 -39.35 12.05
C PHE A 13 -52.96 -39.62 11.05
N THR A 14 -53.06 -39.03 9.86
CA THR A 14 -51.92 -38.88 8.96
C THR A 14 -51.04 -37.78 9.50
N SER A 15 -49.94 -38.16 10.16
CA SER A 15 -48.85 -37.21 10.49
C SER A 15 -48.17 -36.77 9.20
N ALA A 16 -48.61 -35.66 8.64
CA ALA A 16 -47.81 -34.92 7.66
C ALA A 16 -46.56 -34.43 8.39
N GLY A 17 -45.44 -35.10 8.16
CA GLY A 17 -44.14 -34.61 8.60
C GLY A 17 -43.85 -33.28 7.88
N PHE A 18 -43.99 -32.19 8.59
CA PHE A 18 -43.38 -30.96 8.18
C PHE A 18 -41.86 -31.16 8.23
N ALA A 19 -41.24 -31.43 7.08
CA ALA A 19 -39.81 -31.25 6.93
C ALA A 19 -39.54 -29.78 7.24
N SER A 20 -39.00 -29.53 8.44
CA SER A 20 -38.42 -28.24 8.78
C SER A 20 -37.35 -27.98 7.71
N ALA A 21 -37.57 -27.00 6.84
CA ALA A 21 -36.50 -26.48 6.03
C ALA A 21 -35.42 -26.04 7.02
N ALA A 22 -34.29 -26.75 7.03
CA ALA A 22 -33.14 -26.31 7.81
C ALA A 22 -32.84 -24.90 7.34
N ASP A 23 -32.85 -23.92 8.27
CA ASP A 23 -32.45 -22.58 7.96
C ASP A 23 -31.07 -22.63 7.32
N ALA A 24 -30.91 -21.98 6.15
CA ALA A 24 -29.64 -21.93 5.45
C ALA A 24 -28.54 -21.42 6.39
N GLU A 25 -27.42 -22.15 6.49
CA GLU A 25 -26.28 -21.73 7.31
C GLU A 25 -25.79 -20.37 6.81
N THR A 26 -25.69 -19.38 7.69
CA THR A 26 -25.10 -18.09 7.36
C THR A 26 -23.65 -18.06 7.80
N ILE A 27 -22.73 -17.93 6.84
CA ILE A 27 -21.30 -17.79 7.11
C ILE A 27 -20.93 -16.32 7.09
N ARG A 28 -20.41 -15.83 8.23
CA ARG A 28 -19.84 -14.50 8.32
C ARG A 28 -18.49 -14.44 7.61
N VAL A 29 -18.24 -13.34 6.88
CA VAL A 29 -16.96 -13.00 6.27
C VAL A 29 -16.64 -11.55 6.68
N ALA A 30 -15.98 -11.38 7.82
CA ALA A 30 -15.71 -10.06 8.40
C ALA A 30 -14.27 -9.60 8.10
N ILE A 31 -14.13 -8.48 7.40
CA ILE A 31 -12.86 -7.99 6.86
C ILE A 31 -12.56 -6.59 7.41
N GLY A 32 -11.40 -6.45 8.07
CA GLY A 32 -10.86 -5.18 8.53
C GLY A 32 -9.97 -4.54 7.47
N THR A 33 -10.28 -3.30 7.06
CA THR A 33 -9.55 -2.56 6.03
C THR A 33 -8.89 -1.31 6.59
N GLN A 34 -7.95 -0.74 5.83
CA GLN A 34 -7.33 0.55 6.07
C GLN A 34 -7.41 1.36 4.78
N ASP A 35 -8.59 1.90 4.47
CA ASP A 35 -8.89 2.48 3.16
C ASP A 35 -7.94 3.64 2.78
N THR A 36 -7.58 4.50 3.74
CA THR A 36 -6.61 5.59 3.53
C THR A 36 -5.18 5.12 3.33
N THR A 37 -4.86 3.87 3.73
CA THR A 37 -3.61 3.21 3.37
C THR A 37 -3.78 2.56 2.00
N ILE A 38 -3.69 3.37 0.96
CA ILE A 38 -4.04 3.02 -0.44
C ILE A 38 -3.40 1.73 -0.94
N ASN A 39 -2.25 1.35 -0.42
CA ASN A 39 -1.54 0.11 -0.76
C ASN A 39 -2.26 -1.17 -0.29
N THR A 40 -3.31 -1.04 0.52
CA THR A 40 -4.19 -2.17 0.88
C THR A 40 -5.44 -2.23 -0.01
N ALA A 41 -5.60 -1.32 -0.97
CA ALA A 41 -6.83 -1.18 -1.77
C ALA A 41 -7.24 -2.48 -2.49
N THR A 42 -6.28 -3.23 -3.02
CA THR A 42 -6.53 -4.50 -3.73
C THR A 42 -6.95 -5.66 -2.81
N GLY A 43 -6.74 -5.55 -1.50
CA GLY A 43 -7.23 -6.50 -0.49
C GLY A 43 -8.45 -6.00 0.30
N GLY A 44 -8.90 -4.78 0.05
CA GLY A 44 -9.97 -4.16 0.82
C GLY A 44 -10.93 -3.34 -0.03
N LEU A 45 -10.65 -2.04 -0.15
CA LEU A 45 -11.52 -1.04 -0.78
C LEU A 45 -12.01 -1.48 -2.17
N LEU A 46 -11.12 -1.91 -3.07
CA LEU A 46 -11.50 -2.27 -4.44
C LEU A 46 -12.37 -3.54 -4.47
N ILE A 47 -12.07 -4.52 -3.62
CA ILE A 47 -12.92 -5.72 -3.52
C ILE A 47 -14.33 -5.33 -3.11
N ARG A 48 -14.47 -4.43 -2.13
CA ARG A 48 -15.76 -3.94 -1.62
C ARG A 48 -16.53 -3.14 -2.66
N GLU A 49 -15.91 -2.09 -3.21
CA GLU A 49 -16.56 -1.17 -4.14
C GLU A 49 -16.99 -1.85 -5.45
N LEU A 50 -16.22 -2.82 -5.90
CA LEU A 50 -16.48 -3.57 -7.13
C LEU A 50 -17.24 -4.88 -6.89
N LYS A 51 -17.56 -5.22 -5.63
CA LYS A 51 -18.25 -6.46 -5.22
C LYS A 51 -17.57 -7.73 -5.75
N LEU A 52 -16.23 -7.73 -5.77
CA LEU A 52 -15.49 -8.83 -6.37
C LEU A 52 -15.57 -10.11 -5.54
N LEU A 53 -15.74 -10.01 -4.22
CA LEU A 53 -15.83 -11.17 -3.35
C LEU A 53 -17.06 -12.02 -3.67
N ASP A 54 -18.22 -11.40 -3.93
CA ASP A 54 -19.46 -12.09 -4.28
C ASP A 54 -19.30 -13.01 -5.51
N LYS A 55 -18.43 -12.64 -6.44
CA LYS A 55 -18.15 -13.39 -7.67
C LYS A 55 -17.46 -14.72 -7.43
N TYR A 56 -16.68 -14.81 -6.34
CA TYR A 56 -15.78 -15.93 -6.10
C TYR A 56 -16.18 -16.81 -4.92
N LEU A 57 -17.09 -16.35 -4.05
CA LEU A 57 -17.58 -17.16 -2.94
C LEU A 57 -18.16 -18.47 -3.44
N PRO A 58 -17.84 -19.61 -2.81
CA PRO A 58 -18.31 -20.91 -3.27
C PRO A 58 -19.82 -21.09 -3.01
N HIS A 59 -20.52 -21.70 -3.98
CA HIS A 59 -21.95 -22.05 -3.91
C HIS A 59 -22.22 -23.51 -4.27
N ASP A 60 -21.22 -24.38 -4.10
CA ASP A 60 -21.28 -25.81 -4.38
C ASP A 60 -20.78 -26.64 -3.19
N GLY A 61 -20.89 -27.95 -3.29
CA GLY A 61 -20.47 -28.85 -2.23
C GLY A 61 -21.08 -28.49 -0.87
N LYS A 62 -20.24 -28.31 0.16
CA LYS A 62 -20.68 -27.92 1.51
C LYS A 62 -21.26 -26.50 1.59
N TYR A 63 -21.13 -25.69 0.55
CA TYR A 63 -21.61 -24.31 0.47
C TYR A 63 -22.87 -24.13 -0.37
N LYS A 64 -23.51 -25.24 -0.84
CA LYS A 64 -24.65 -25.18 -1.76
C LYS A 64 -25.84 -24.40 -1.21
N ASP A 65 -26.11 -24.55 0.09
CA ASP A 65 -27.28 -23.95 0.75
C ASP A 65 -26.85 -22.87 1.77
N VAL A 66 -25.63 -22.31 1.60
CA VAL A 66 -25.05 -21.29 2.48
C VAL A 66 -25.40 -19.89 1.99
N THR A 67 -25.69 -19.00 2.93
CA THR A 67 -25.73 -17.56 2.72
C THR A 67 -24.46 -16.92 3.31
N TYR A 68 -24.02 -15.81 2.75
CA TYR A 68 -22.84 -15.08 3.23
C TYR A 68 -23.23 -13.74 3.83
N ASP A 69 -22.73 -13.47 5.05
CA ASP A 69 -22.80 -12.15 5.70
C ASP A 69 -21.43 -11.49 5.60
N ILE A 70 -21.24 -10.69 4.53
CA ILE A 70 -19.98 -9.99 4.24
C ILE A 70 -19.98 -8.66 4.99
N GLN A 71 -19.07 -8.51 5.94
CA GLN A 71 -18.92 -7.33 6.78
C GLN A 71 -17.58 -6.63 6.51
N TRP A 72 -17.62 -5.34 6.20
CA TRP A 72 -16.45 -4.50 6.02
C TRP A 72 -16.34 -3.48 7.14
N LYS A 73 -15.16 -3.38 7.76
CA LYS A 73 -14.87 -2.36 8.78
C LYS A 73 -13.58 -1.65 8.42
N ASN A 74 -13.66 -0.32 8.29
CA ASN A 74 -12.50 0.52 7.99
C ASN A 74 -11.86 1.05 9.28
N PHE A 75 -10.53 1.03 9.34
CA PHE A 75 -9.72 1.48 10.46
C PHE A 75 -8.59 2.39 9.97
N THR A 76 -8.06 3.22 10.87
CA THR A 76 -6.95 4.14 10.55
C THR A 76 -5.57 3.49 10.65
N SER A 77 -5.47 2.29 11.29
CA SER A 77 -4.19 1.58 11.48
C SER A 77 -4.39 0.09 11.77
N GLY A 78 -3.31 -0.69 11.76
CA GLY A 78 -3.34 -2.15 11.97
C GLY A 78 -3.64 -2.59 13.42
N ALA A 79 -3.33 -1.78 14.42
CA ALA A 79 -3.50 -2.17 15.83
C ALA A 79 -4.98 -2.38 16.22
N PRO A 80 -5.94 -1.50 15.85
CA PRO A 80 -7.35 -1.77 16.06
C PRO A 80 -7.86 -3.02 15.33
N ILE A 81 -7.39 -3.30 14.12
CA ILE A 81 -7.73 -4.53 13.38
C ILE A 81 -7.29 -5.76 14.18
N THR A 82 -6.06 -5.75 14.70
CA THR A 82 -5.53 -6.82 15.56
C THR A 82 -6.42 -7.08 16.77
N ASN A 83 -6.85 -6.02 17.46
CA ASN A 83 -7.73 -6.14 18.62
C ASN A 83 -9.10 -6.74 18.26
N GLU A 84 -9.69 -6.32 17.15
CA GLU A 84 -10.98 -6.85 16.69
C GLU A 84 -10.87 -8.32 16.21
N GLN A 85 -9.74 -8.72 15.59
CA GLN A 85 -9.48 -10.12 15.24
C GLN A 85 -9.33 -11.00 16.48
N ILE A 86 -8.53 -10.56 17.48
CA ILE A 86 -8.38 -11.29 18.75
C ILE A 86 -9.72 -11.42 19.47
N ALA A 87 -10.57 -10.40 19.42
CA ALA A 87 -11.93 -10.42 19.96
C ALA A 87 -12.91 -11.29 19.14
N GLY A 88 -12.48 -11.90 18.04
CA GLY A 88 -13.31 -12.74 17.17
C GLY A 88 -14.35 -11.96 16.35
N LYS A 89 -14.17 -10.66 16.17
CA LYS A 89 -15.08 -9.79 15.41
C LYS A 89 -14.67 -9.58 13.96
N LEU A 90 -13.43 -9.94 13.61
CA LEU A 90 -12.91 -9.94 12.25
C LEU A 90 -12.29 -11.30 11.94
N ASP A 91 -12.48 -11.75 10.70
CA ASP A 91 -11.90 -12.98 10.17
C ASP A 91 -10.64 -12.66 9.37
N PHE A 92 -10.66 -11.57 8.60
CA PHE A 92 -9.54 -11.05 7.82
C PHE A 92 -9.12 -9.65 8.30
N GLY A 93 -7.86 -9.31 8.04
CA GLY A 93 -7.34 -7.96 8.23
C GLY A 93 -6.28 -7.62 7.19
N VAL A 94 -6.29 -6.39 6.69
CA VAL A 94 -5.25 -5.92 5.77
C VAL A 94 -4.37 -4.89 6.46
N MET A 95 -3.05 -5.10 6.40
CA MET A 95 -2.07 -4.22 7.04
C MET A 95 -0.66 -4.45 6.50
N ALA A 96 0.26 -3.58 6.87
CA ALA A 96 1.65 -3.69 6.46
C ALA A 96 2.43 -4.76 7.27
N ASP A 97 3.67 -5.02 6.86
CA ASP A 97 4.59 -6.00 7.44
C ASP A 97 4.79 -5.87 8.95
N PHE A 98 5.08 -4.66 9.43
CA PHE A 98 5.35 -4.41 10.85
C PHE A 98 4.10 -4.60 11.73
N PRO A 99 2.95 -3.93 11.47
CA PRO A 99 1.73 -4.21 12.22
C PRO A 99 1.23 -5.64 12.03
N GLY A 100 1.44 -6.28 10.87
CA GLY A 100 1.11 -7.69 10.65
C GLY A 100 1.96 -8.63 11.50
N SER A 101 3.26 -8.36 11.64
CA SER A 101 4.12 -9.13 12.55
C SER A 101 3.71 -8.94 14.02
N PHE A 102 3.34 -7.72 14.41
CA PHE A 102 2.77 -7.45 15.72
C PHE A 102 1.44 -8.20 15.93
N ASN A 103 0.59 -8.28 14.91
CA ASN A 103 -0.65 -9.04 14.93
C ASN A 103 -0.41 -10.52 15.24
N GLY A 104 0.55 -11.18 14.54
CA GLY A 104 0.90 -12.56 14.79
C GLY A 104 1.38 -12.81 16.24
N LEU A 105 2.25 -11.94 16.76
CA LEU A 105 2.74 -12.01 18.12
C LEU A 105 1.63 -11.78 19.18
N ALA A 106 0.73 -10.83 18.90
CA ALA A 106 -0.40 -10.55 19.78
C ALA A 106 -1.42 -11.71 19.82
N HIS A 107 -1.64 -12.38 18.69
CA HIS A 107 -2.47 -13.59 18.64
C HIS A 107 -1.88 -14.72 19.48
N ILE A 108 -0.56 -14.97 19.38
CA ILE A 108 0.13 -15.97 20.22
C ILE A 108 -0.07 -15.66 21.70
N LYS A 109 0.12 -14.41 22.11
CA LYS A 109 -0.10 -13.97 23.49
C LYS A 109 -1.53 -14.18 23.95
N ALA A 110 -2.50 -14.08 23.05
CA ALA A 110 -3.91 -14.35 23.33
C ALA A 110 -4.32 -15.84 23.22
N GLY A 111 -3.36 -16.77 23.03
CA GLY A 111 -3.63 -18.20 22.83
C GLY A 111 -4.29 -18.53 21.49
N ARG A 112 -4.13 -17.65 20.49
CA ARG A 112 -4.70 -17.77 19.13
C ARG A 112 -3.58 -17.79 18.09
N LYS A 113 -3.97 -17.94 16.82
CA LYS A 113 -3.07 -17.83 15.67
C LYS A 113 -3.72 -16.99 14.58
N SER A 114 -2.95 -16.17 13.91
CA SER A 114 -3.27 -15.59 12.61
C SER A 114 -2.25 -16.06 11.59
N LEU A 115 -2.62 -15.99 10.32
CA LEU A 115 -1.76 -16.36 9.18
C LEU A 115 -1.65 -15.16 8.25
N PHE A 116 -0.44 -14.87 7.80
CA PHE A 116 -0.21 -13.90 6.74
C PHE A 116 -0.30 -14.63 5.40
N ILE A 117 -1.37 -14.40 4.63
CA ILE A 117 -1.77 -15.24 3.50
C ILE A 117 -1.37 -14.69 2.12
N THR A 118 -1.10 -13.40 2.01
CA THR A 118 -0.61 -12.79 0.76
C THR A 118 0.06 -11.45 1.01
N VAL A 119 0.92 -11.05 0.09
CA VAL A 119 1.32 -9.66 -0.15
C VAL A 119 0.24 -9.00 -1.03
N LEU A 120 0.06 -7.71 -1.00
CA LEU A 120 -0.83 -6.91 -1.85
C LEU A 120 -0.03 -5.90 -2.67
N SER A 121 0.92 -5.25 -2.02
CA SER A 121 1.88 -4.34 -2.66
C SER A 121 3.11 -4.22 -1.78
N GLY A 122 4.24 -3.85 -2.35
CA GLY A 122 5.46 -3.68 -1.57
C GLY A 122 6.64 -3.13 -2.34
N SER A 123 7.73 -2.95 -1.64
CA SER A 123 9.02 -2.57 -2.19
C SER A 123 10.11 -3.44 -1.59
N VAL A 124 10.79 -4.19 -2.44
CA VAL A 124 11.97 -4.98 -2.04
C VAL A 124 13.13 -4.09 -1.58
N ASN A 125 13.11 -2.80 -1.95
CA ASN A 125 14.09 -1.81 -1.56
C ASN A 125 13.63 -0.91 -0.40
N GLY A 126 12.37 -1.00 0.05
CA GLY A 126 11.84 -0.26 1.19
C GLY A 126 11.26 1.13 0.90
N SER A 127 11.03 1.50 -0.37
CA SER A 127 10.41 2.78 -0.74
C SER A 127 8.97 2.91 -0.23
N GLY A 128 8.50 4.16 -0.08
CA GLY A 128 7.10 4.49 0.23
C GLY A 128 6.82 4.85 1.68
N ASN A 129 7.71 4.51 2.63
CA ASN A 129 7.71 5.11 3.95
C ASN A 129 8.70 6.28 3.96
N GLY A 130 8.48 7.32 4.74
CA GLY A 130 9.38 8.46 4.71
C GLY A 130 9.39 9.30 5.97
N ILE A 131 10.33 10.24 6.03
CA ILE A 131 10.35 11.29 7.03
C ILE A 131 10.11 12.61 6.32
N VAL A 132 9.14 13.34 6.81
CA VAL A 132 8.76 14.67 6.29
C VAL A 132 8.99 15.74 7.36
N VAL A 133 9.27 16.95 6.90
CA VAL A 133 9.42 18.16 7.73
C VAL A 133 8.53 19.27 7.16
N PRO A 134 8.18 20.30 7.93
CA PRO A 134 7.48 21.46 7.40
C PRO A 134 8.22 22.04 6.17
N THR A 135 7.49 22.51 5.17
CA THR A 135 8.08 23.01 3.90
C THR A 135 9.17 24.07 4.13
N ALA A 136 8.97 24.99 5.09
CA ALA A 136 9.92 26.04 5.42
C ALA A 136 11.02 25.63 6.43
N SER A 137 11.06 24.35 6.84
CA SER A 137 12.05 23.87 7.81
C SER A 137 13.48 23.97 7.26
N PRO A 138 14.48 24.36 8.07
CA PRO A 138 15.89 24.33 7.69
C PRO A 138 16.48 22.92 7.61
N ILE A 139 15.78 21.90 8.15
CA ILE A 139 16.23 20.52 8.18
C ILE A 139 16.24 19.96 6.75
N GLN A 140 17.38 19.49 6.25
CA GLN A 140 17.54 18.99 4.87
C GLN A 140 17.74 17.47 4.78
N SER A 141 18.16 16.84 5.86
CA SER A 141 18.53 15.43 5.89
C SER A 141 18.27 14.81 7.24
N LEU A 142 18.36 13.47 7.30
CA LEU A 142 18.24 12.71 8.55
C LEU A 142 19.24 13.17 9.62
N SER A 143 20.47 13.56 9.23
CA SER A 143 21.52 14.01 10.18
C SER A 143 21.15 15.28 10.95
N ASP A 144 20.29 16.13 10.37
CA ASP A 144 19.84 17.37 11.00
C ASP A 144 18.79 17.13 12.10
N LEU A 145 18.30 15.90 12.24
CA LEU A 145 17.28 15.49 13.22
C LEU A 145 17.86 15.15 14.58
N LYS A 146 19.19 15.15 14.76
CA LYS A 146 19.79 14.86 16.08
C LYS A 146 19.32 15.89 17.11
N GLY A 147 18.82 15.40 18.25
CA GLY A 147 18.25 16.23 19.32
C GLY A 147 16.85 16.79 19.04
N LYS A 148 16.23 16.45 17.90
CA LYS A 148 14.91 16.94 17.50
C LYS A 148 13.77 16.00 17.91
N THR A 149 12.55 16.56 17.92
CA THR A 149 11.33 15.79 18.13
C THR A 149 10.82 15.25 16.82
N ILE A 150 10.68 13.93 16.74
CA ILE A 150 10.15 13.22 15.58
C ILE A 150 8.88 12.50 16.01
N SER A 151 7.75 12.84 15.43
CA SER A 151 6.52 12.07 15.67
C SER A 151 6.41 10.88 14.71
N VAL A 152 5.69 9.84 15.13
CA VAL A 152 5.48 8.62 14.34
C VAL A 152 4.23 7.88 14.83
N PRO A 153 3.42 7.26 13.97
CA PRO A 153 2.36 6.35 14.41
C PRO A 153 2.97 5.11 15.08
N PHE A 154 2.55 4.84 16.32
CA PHE A 154 3.08 3.71 17.10
C PHE A 154 2.85 2.38 16.41
N ALA A 155 3.85 1.50 16.46
CA ALA A 155 3.83 0.14 15.88
C ALA A 155 3.46 0.10 14.38
N SER A 156 3.69 1.19 13.65
CA SER A 156 3.54 1.27 12.21
C SER A 156 4.83 0.86 11.48
N THR A 157 4.72 0.64 10.18
CA THR A 157 5.88 0.39 9.30
C THR A 157 6.88 1.54 9.35
N SER A 158 6.40 2.79 9.37
CA SER A 158 7.27 3.96 9.50
C SER A 158 7.96 4.04 10.87
N HIS A 159 7.35 3.53 11.94
CA HIS A 159 8.03 3.41 13.23
C HIS A 159 9.24 2.46 13.14
N GLY A 160 9.05 1.29 12.54
CA GLY A 160 10.16 0.36 12.28
C GLY A 160 11.24 0.97 11.38
N MET A 161 10.85 1.70 10.32
CA MET A 161 11.78 2.43 9.46
C MET A 161 12.56 3.49 10.24
N LEU A 162 11.90 4.34 11.04
CA LEU A 162 12.53 5.40 11.82
C LEU A 162 13.60 4.84 12.77
N LEU A 163 13.29 3.77 13.49
CA LEU A 163 14.23 3.14 14.40
C LEU A 163 15.48 2.62 13.71
N ARG A 164 15.31 2.03 12.52
CA ARG A 164 16.45 1.57 11.70
C ARG A 164 17.24 2.76 11.14
N ALA A 165 16.57 3.82 10.70
CA ALA A 165 17.22 5.03 10.22
C ALA A 165 18.07 5.69 11.32
N VAL A 166 17.53 5.84 12.52
CA VAL A 166 18.22 6.35 13.71
C VAL A 166 19.45 5.49 14.05
N LYS A 167 19.26 4.16 14.08
CA LYS A 167 20.36 3.21 14.33
C LYS A 167 21.46 3.28 13.26
N ALA A 168 21.10 3.45 12.00
CA ALA A 168 22.06 3.59 10.89
C ALA A 168 22.93 4.86 11.01
N GLN A 169 22.44 5.91 11.70
CA GLN A 169 23.24 7.09 12.06
C GLN A 169 24.17 6.85 13.26
N GLY A 170 24.15 5.65 13.85
CA GLY A 170 24.85 5.37 15.10
C GLY A 170 24.22 6.02 16.33
N TRP A 171 22.94 6.41 16.25
CA TRP A 171 22.22 7.08 17.31
C TRP A 171 21.40 6.09 18.14
N ASP A 172 21.18 6.49 19.42
CA ASP A 172 20.26 5.85 20.33
C ASP A 172 18.88 6.54 20.26
N ALA A 173 17.84 5.75 19.98
CA ALA A 173 16.49 6.28 19.80
C ALA A 173 15.86 6.89 21.06
N GLU A 174 16.38 6.57 22.25
CA GLU A 174 15.88 7.10 23.53
C GLU A 174 16.67 8.34 23.99
N ARG A 175 17.88 8.53 23.48
CA ARG A 175 18.81 9.58 23.92
C ARG A 175 19.10 10.64 22.88
N ASP A 176 19.29 10.24 21.61
CA ASP A 176 19.78 11.14 20.55
C ASP A 176 18.67 11.80 19.75
N VAL A 177 17.44 11.34 19.90
CA VAL A 177 16.21 11.92 19.31
C VAL A 177 15.05 11.82 20.30
N LYS A 178 14.04 12.67 20.16
CA LYS A 178 12.80 12.56 20.94
C LYS A 178 11.68 12.00 20.06
N ILE A 179 11.39 10.71 20.20
CA ILE A 179 10.30 10.07 19.45
C ILE A 179 8.99 10.19 20.24
N ILE A 180 7.96 10.77 19.61
CA ILE A 180 6.61 10.87 20.17
C ILE A 180 5.60 10.15 19.25
N THR A 181 4.49 9.68 19.85
CA THR A 181 3.44 8.97 19.11
C THR A 181 2.34 9.93 18.68
N GLN A 182 2.07 9.99 17.37
CA GLN A 182 0.93 10.70 16.79
C GLN A 182 0.36 9.91 15.60
N ALA A 183 -0.96 9.92 15.46
CA ALA A 183 -1.61 9.40 14.25
C ALA A 183 -1.34 10.35 13.06
N PRO A 184 -1.40 9.87 11.81
CA PRO A 184 -1.07 10.67 10.62
C PRO A 184 -1.81 12.02 10.54
N GLU A 185 -3.12 12.01 10.78
CA GLU A 185 -3.95 13.23 10.68
C GLU A 185 -3.57 14.27 11.74
N VAL A 186 -3.27 13.80 12.98
CA VAL A 186 -2.82 14.67 14.07
C VAL A 186 -1.44 15.24 13.76
N ALA A 187 -0.54 14.41 13.25
CA ALA A 187 0.80 14.82 12.87
C ALA A 187 0.79 15.79 11.67
N GLY A 188 -0.08 15.56 10.68
CA GLY A 188 -0.27 16.49 9.56
C GLY A 188 -0.67 17.89 10.03
N ALA A 189 -1.62 17.99 10.97
CA ALA A 189 -2.01 19.26 11.58
C ALA A 189 -0.87 19.90 12.38
N ALA A 190 -0.11 19.09 13.13
CA ALA A 190 1.03 19.56 13.93
C ALA A 190 2.20 20.06 13.05
N LEU A 191 2.48 19.40 11.92
CA LEU A 191 3.45 19.85 10.91
C LEU A 191 3.02 21.21 10.31
N GLN A 192 1.76 21.33 9.93
CA GLN A 192 1.20 22.55 9.34
C GLN A 192 1.25 23.73 10.32
N ALA A 193 1.08 23.45 11.61
CA ALA A 193 1.19 24.44 12.69
C ALA A 193 2.63 24.67 13.19
N ASN A 194 3.64 24.00 12.61
CA ASN A 194 5.04 24.02 13.07
C ASN A 194 5.22 23.62 14.55
N GLN A 195 4.40 22.69 15.04
CA GLN A 195 4.44 22.20 16.43
C GLN A 195 5.38 21.01 16.62
N ILE A 196 5.80 20.37 15.54
CA ILE A 196 6.79 19.29 15.50
C ILE A 196 7.84 19.57 14.42
N GLU A 197 9.07 19.12 14.65
CA GLU A 197 10.15 19.33 13.69
C GLU A 197 10.12 18.35 12.52
N ALA A 198 9.68 17.10 12.79
CA ALA A 198 9.59 16.06 11.76
C ALA A 198 8.50 15.03 12.10
N HIS A 199 8.04 14.36 11.07
CA HIS A 199 7.13 13.22 11.19
C HIS A 199 7.59 12.07 10.29
N ALA A 200 7.70 10.87 10.86
CA ALA A 200 7.92 9.65 10.09
C ALA A 200 6.58 9.00 9.80
N ASP A 201 6.23 8.78 8.54
CA ASP A 201 4.94 8.22 8.19
C ASP A 201 5.03 7.15 7.10
N PHE A 202 3.96 6.37 7.04
CA PHE A 202 3.75 5.31 6.06
C PHE A 202 2.88 5.80 4.89
N VAL A 203 2.68 4.92 3.92
CA VAL A 203 1.86 5.16 2.71
C VAL A 203 0.42 5.54 3.08
N PRO A 204 -0.14 6.63 2.51
CA PRO A 204 0.45 7.52 1.51
C PRO A 204 1.05 8.82 2.10
N PHE A 205 1.03 8.98 3.40
CA PHE A 205 1.18 10.27 4.10
C PHE A 205 2.53 10.96 3.87
N ALA A 206 3.62 10.16 3.73
CA ALA A 206 4.94 10.71 3.41
C ALA A 206 5.01 11.38 2.02
N GLU A 207 4.03 11.12 1.14
CA GLU A 207 3.86 11.77 -0.17
C GLU A 207 2.66 12.72 -0.19
N LEU A 208 1.61 12.37 0.54
CA LEU A 208 0.37 13.17 0.61
C LEU A 208 0.60 14.55 1.25
N PHE A 209 1.38 14.64 2.31
CA PHE A 209 1.67 15.90 2.97
C PHE A 209 2.52 16.83 2.08
N PRO A 210 3.59 16.36 1.41
CA PRO A 210 4.26 17.13 0.35
C PRO A 210 3.33 17.52 -0.81
N TRP A 211 2.48 16.63 -1.28
CA TRP A 211 1.48 16.93 -2.31
C TRP A 211 0.59 18.11 -1.92
N ARG A 212 0.11 18.13 -0.68
CA ARG A 212 -0.71 19.19 -0.11
C ARG A 212 0.08 20.48 0.23
N GLY A 213 1.38 20.49 0.03
CA GLY A 213 2.24 21.69 0.03
C GLY A 213 2.71 22.16 1.41
N PHE A 214 2.36 21.51 2.51
CA PHE A 214 2.76 21.93 3.85
C PHE A 214 3.97 21.18 4.43
N ALA A 215 4.43 20.16 3.74
CA ALA A 215 5.62 19.39 4.12
C ALA A 215 6.52 19.12 2.91
N ARG A 216 7.75 18.68 3.19
CA ARG A 216 8.66 18.11 2.19
C ARG A 216 9.34 16.88 2.76
N LYS A 217 9.62 15.91 1.91
CA LYS A 217 10.28 14.65 2.26
C LYS A 217 11.79 14.84 2.31
N ILE A 218 12.41 14.34 3.39
CA ILE A 218 13.87 14.42 3.61
C ILE A 218 14.51 13.04 3.70
N TYR A 219 13.71 11.99 3.81
CA TYR A 219 14.18 10.60 3.91
C TYR A 219 13.13 9.68 3.31
N ASP A 220 13.58 8.70 2.51
CA ASP A 220 12.76 7.61 2.00
C ASP A 220 13.29 6.27 2.54
N GLY A 221 12.40 5.34 2.81
CA GLY A 221 12.75 4.01 3.32
C GLY A 221 13.71 3.23 2.41
N SER A 222 13.76 3.55 1.11
CA SER A 222 14.73 2.98 0.16
C SER A 222 16.19 3.26 0.53
N GLN A 223 16.46 4.33 1.28
CA GLN A 223 17.81 4.63 1.77
C GLN A 223 18.29 3.61 2.82
N ALA A 224 17.35 3.00 3.56
CA ALA A 224 17.63 1.92 4.50
C ALA A 224 17.75 0.55 3.82
N LYS A 225 17.34 0.43 2.56
CA LYS A 225 17.33 -0.82 1.77
C LYS A 225 16.65 -1.97 2.54
N THR A 226 15.61 -1.66 3.31
CA THR A 226 14.88 -2.64 4.11
C THR A 226 13.53 -2.89 3.43
N PRO A 227 13.28 -4.12 2.95
CA PRO A 227 12.01 -4.45 2.30
C PRO A 227 10.81 -4.10 3.18
N THR A 228 9.72 -3.69 2.54
CA THR A 228 8.44 -3.41 3.19
C THR A 228 7.29 -3.82 2.27
N PHE A 229 6.15 -4.20 2.83
CA PHE A 229 4.98 -4.58 2.06
C PHE A 229 3.68 -4.34 2.85
N HIS A 230 2.56 -4.39 2.15
CA HIS A 230 1.22 -4.52 2.70
C HIS A 230 0.64 -5.86 2.27
N GLY A 231 -0.15 -6.48 3.13
CA GLY A 231 -0.69 -7.80 2.85
C GLY A 231 -1.97 -8.08 3.64
N ALA A 232 -2.49 -9.29 3.51
CA ALA A 232 -3.69 -9.74 4.18
C ALA A 232 -3.40 -10.87 5.17
N LEU A 233 -4.04 -10.78 6.33
CA LEU A 233 -4.03 -11.80 7.38
C LEU A 233 -5.42 -12.41 7.54
N VAL A 234 -5.45 -13.65 8.04
CA VAL A 234 -6.69 -14.36 8.39
C VAL A 234 -6.53 -15.04 9.75
N ASP A 235 -7.62 -15.15 10.51
CA ASP A 235 -7.65 -16.01 11.70
C ASP A 235 -7.43 -17.48 11.28
N ALA A 236 -6.51 -18.17 11.95
CA ALA A 236 -6.11 -19.52 11.54
C ALA A 236 -7.26 -20.53 11.65
N ASN A 237 -8.12 -20.41 12.67
CA ASN A 237 -9.28 -21.30 12.83
C ASN A 237 -10.32 -21.06 11.73
N TYR A 238 -10.50 -19.78 11.33
CA TYR A 238 -11.36 -19.46 10.19
C TYR A 238 -10.82 -20.05 8.88
N ALA A 239 -9.51 -19.91 8.65
CA ALA A 239 -8.85 -20.46 7.47
C ALA A 239 -8.90 -21.98 7.39
N GLU A 240 -8.81 -22.67 8.53
CA GLU A 240 -8.95 -24.12 8.61
C GLU A 240 -10.40 -24.58 8.34
N LYS A 241 -11.39 -23.85 8.88
CA LYS A 241 -12.80 -24.18 8.70
C LYS A 241 -13.32 -23.87 7.30
N TYR A 242 -12.86 -22.77 6.71
CA TYR A 242 -13.35 -22.22 5.43
C TYR A 242 -12.24 -21.92 4.43
N PRO A 243 -11.36 -22.87 4.08
CA PRO A 243 -10.24 -22.63 3.19
C PRO A 243 -10.66 -22.14 1.81
N GLU A 244 -11.82 -22.57 1.30
CA GLU A 244 -12.35 -22.17 0.00
C GLU A 244 -12.77 -20.68 -0.01
N ILE A 245 -13.25 -20.16 1.12
CA ILE A 245 -13.57 -18.72 1.27
C ILE A 245 -12.29 -17.90 1.29
N VAL A 246 -11.21 -18.38 1.93
CA VAL A 246 -9.90 -17.71 1.89
C VAL A 246 -9.37 -17.65 0.46
N VAL A 247 -9.48 -18.75 -0.31
CA VAL A 247 -9.10 -18.75 -1.74
C VAL A 247 -9.97 -17.79 -2.55
N ALA A 248 -11.29 -17.75 -2.28
CA ALA A 248 -12.21 -16.80 -2.94
C ALA A 248 -11.82 -15.33 -2.70
N TYR A 249 -11.49 -14.97 -1.45
CA TYR A 249 -10.99 -13.64 -1.10
C TYR A 249 -9.71 -13.30 -1.88
N LEU A 250 -8.76 -14.23 -1.96
CA LEU A 250 -7.51 -14.02 -2.68
C LEU A 250 -7.71 -13.93 -4.20
N ARG A 251 -8.67 -14.64 -4.77
CA ARG A 251 -9.06 -14.47 -6.18
C ARG A 251 -9.64 -13.10 -6.45
N ALA A 252 -10.45 -12.57 -5.53
CA ALA A 252 -10.96 -11.21 -5.62
C ALA A 252 -9.80 -10.18 -5.54
N ALA A 253 -8.80 -10.41 -4.69
CA ALA A 253 -7.60 -9.57 -4.61
C ALA A 253 -6.76 -9.61 -5.91
N ILE A 254 -6.62 -10.80 -6.52
CA ILE A 254 -5.95 -10.96 -7.83
C ILE A 254 -6.68 -10.16 -8.91
N GLU A 255 -8.02 -10.25 -8.99
CA GLU A 255 -8.79 -9.48 -9.97
C GLU A 255 -8.66 -7.96 -9.73
N ALA A 256 -8.74 -7.51 -8.47
CA ALA A 256 -8.54 -6.10 -8.12
C ALA A 256 -7.15 -5.60 -8.57
N ASP A 257 -6.11 -6.41 -8.38
CA ASP A 257 -4.75 -6.08 -8.83
C ASP A 257 -4.66 -5.97 -10.37
N GLN A 258 -5.26 -6.92 -11.10
CA GLN A 258 -5.28 -6.89 -12.55
C GLN A 258 -6.04 -5.67 -13.10
N LEU A 259 -7.13 -5.28 -12.44
CA LEU A 259 -7.93 -4.12 -12.84
C LEU A 259 -7.14 -2.82 -12.70
N ILE A 260 -6.51 -2.58 -11.54
CA ILE A 260 -5.71 -1.37 -11.34
C ILE A 260 -4.45 -1.37 -12.22
N ALA A 261 -3.86 -2.54 -12.51
CA ALA A 261 -2.75 -2.65 -13.43
C ALA A 261 -3.12 -2.24 -14.87
N LYS A 262 -4.35 -2.55 -15.28
CA LYS A 262 -4.85 -2.27 -16.62
C LYS A 262 -5.28 -0.82 -16.81
N GLU A 263 -5.91 -0.23 -15.81
CA GLU A 263 -6.51 1.12 -15.86
C GLU A 263 -6.13 1.92 -14.61
N PRO A 264 -4.81 2.22 -14.37
CA PRO A 264 -4.35 2.81 -13.13
C PRO A 264 -4.96 4.19 -12.84
N GLU A 265 -5.15 5.03 -13.85
CA GLU A 265 -5.77 6.35 -13.68
C GLU A 265 -7.22 6.23 -13.20
N LYS A 266 -8.01 5.36 -13.81
CA LYS A 266 -9.42 5.13 -13.45
C LYS A 266 -9.57 4.64 -12.01
N TYR A 267 -8.73 3.70 -11.60
CA TYR A 267 -8.82 3.16 -10.24
C TYR A 267 -8.20 4.09 -9.21
N SER A 268 -7.22 4.91 -9.58
CA SER A 268 -6.76 6.02 -8.73
C SER A 268 -7.87 7.03 -8.47
N GLU A 269 -8.68 7.38 -9.47
CA GLU A 269 -9.86 8.24 -9.30
C GLU A 269 -10.93 7.58 -8.39
N LEU A 270 -11.16 6.27 -8.52
CA LEU A 270 -12.09 5.55 -7.65
C LEU A 270 -11.60 5.55 -6.19
N ILE A 271 -10.33 5.24 -5.96
CA ILE A 271 -9.71 5.25 -4.63
C ILE A 271 -9.80 6.65 -4.02
N ALA A 272 -9.46 7.68 -4.79
CA ALA A 272 -9.57 9.08 -4.36
C ALA A 272 -11.00 9.47 -3.93
N LYS A 273 -12.00 9.08 -4.70
CA LYS A 273 -13.41 9.34 -4.40
C LYS A 273 -13.85 8.72 -3.07
N VAL A 274 -13.32 7.55 -2.72
CA VAL A 274 -13.71 6.83 -1.49
C VAL A 274 -12.91 7.30 -0.28
N THR A 275 -11.61 7.58 -0.47
CA THR A 275 -10.67 7.82 0.64
C THR A 275 -10.40 9.28 0.93
N GLY A 276 -10.58 10.15 -0.06
CA GLY A 276 -10.13 11.55 0.00
C GLY A 276 -8.61 11.72 -0.16
N VAL A 277 -7.87 10.62 -0.46
CA VAL A 277 -6.48 10.70 -0.93
C VAL A 277 -6.50 11.06 -2.40
N GLU A 278 -5.77 12.08 -2.80
CA GLU A 278 -5.79 12.58 -4.18
C GLU A 278 -5.33 11.52 -5.18
N ALA A 279 -6.00 11.44 -6.32
CA ALA A 279 -5.74 10.44 -7.36
C ALA A 279 -4.29 10.51 -7.87
N GLU A 280 -3.70 11.68 -7.87
CA GLU A 280 -2.31 11.93 -8.23
C GLU A 280 -1.34 11.24 -7.28
N VAL A 281 -1.67 11.18 -5.99
CA VAL A 281 -0.87 10.48 -4.98
C VAL A 281 -1.07 8.96 -5.13
N ASP A 282 -2.29 8.50 -5.37
CA ASP A 282 -2.53 7.08 -5.61
C ASP A 282 -1.79 6.59 -6.87
N TYR A 283 -1.86 7.33 -7.97
CA TYR A 283 -1.13 7.01 -9.20
C TYR A 283 0.40 7.04 -9.02
N LEU A 284 0.92 7.90 -8.15
CA LEU A 284 2.35 7.91 -7.78
C LEU A 284 2.78 6.53 -7.22
N PHE A 285 1.91 5.87 -6.46
CA PHE A 285 2.18 4.55 -5.90
C PHE A 285 1.84 3.42 -6.88
N HIS A 286 0.70 3.47 -7.54
CA HIS A 286 0.10 2.34 -8.26
C HIS A 286 0.17 2.44 -9.78
N GLY A 287 0.53 3.57 -10.33
CA GLY A 287 0.78 3.73 -11.76
C GLY A 287 2.04 2.98 -12.22
N PRO A 288 2.30 2.93 -13.53
CA PRO A 288 3.54 2.38 -14.07
C PRO A 288 4.77 3.01 -13.39
N LEU A 289 5.80 2.22 -13.11
CA LEU A 289 7.00 2.66 -12.40
C LEU A 289 6.71 3.33 -11.04
N GLY A 290 5.61 2.94 -10.39
CA GLY A 290 5.18 3.52 -9.12
C GLY A 290 6.14 3.25 -7.95
N LEU A 291 5.93 3.97 -6.85
CA LEU A 291 6.76 3.87 -5.63
C LEU A 291 6.79 2.46 -5.04
N GLN A 292 5.69 1.74 -5.13
CA GLN A 292 5.62 0.35 -4.71
C GLN A 292 4.98 -0.51 -5.80
N THR A 293 5.53 -1.71 -6.00
CA THR A 293 4.94 -2.69 -6.92
C THR A 293 3.74 -3.36 -6.27
N ARG A 294 2.70 -3.59 -7.05
CA ARG A 294 1.66 -4.53 -6.67
C ARG A 294 2.20 -5.93 -6.93
N ASP A 295 2.26 -6.74 -5.88
CA ASP A 295 2.86 -8.06 -5.93
C ASP A 295 2.17 -8.95 -4.90
N LEU A 296 1.50 -9.96 -5.37
CA LEU A 296 0.73 -10.89 -4.54
C LEU A 296 1.57 -12.08 -4.06
N THR A 297 2.88 -12.10 -4.36
CA THR A 297 3.74 -13.23 -4.08
C THR A 297 4.62 -13.03 -2.85
N TRP A 298 4.94 -14.12 -2.17
CA TRP A 298 5.83 -14.13 -1.01
C TRP A 298 7.29 -14.20 -1.43
N LYS A 299 7.82 -13.10 -2.01
CA LYS A 299 9.25 -13.00 -2.31
C LYS A 299 10.10 -13.17 -1.06
N PRO A 300 11.34 -13.69 -1.18
CA PRO A 300 12.25 -13.83 -0.04
C PRO A 300 12.44 -12.56 0.77
N GLU A 301 12.47 -11.41 0.11
CA GLU A 301 12.61 -10.09 0.73
C GLU A 301 11.42 -9.74 1.62
N TYR A 302 10.20 -10.10 1.25
CA TYR A 302 9.00 -9.87 2.08
C TYR A 302 8.97 -10.79 3.30
N ARG A 303 9.42 -12.05 3.17
CA ARG A 303 9.62 -12.93 4.34
C ARG A 303 10.69 -12.36 5.27
N GLN A 304 11.77 -11.79 4.71
CA GLN A 304 12.80 -11.10 5.48
C GLN A 304 12.25 -9.85 6.19
N ALA A 305 11.32 -9.10 5.56
CA ALA A 305 10.66 -7.97 6.20
C ALA A 305 9.89 -8.39 7.46
N VAL A 306 9.17 -9.52 7.41
CA VAL A 306 8.48 -10.11 8.58
C VAL A 306 9.49 -10.46 9.68
N ALA A 307 10.58 -11.15 9.34
CA ALA A 307 11.62 -11.50 10.31
C ALA A 307 12.23 -10.25 10.96
N THR A 308 12.57 -9.25 10.15
CA THR A 308 13.13 -7.97 10.63
C THR A 308 12.15 -7.21 11.54
N ALA A 309 10.87 -7.24 11.22
CA ALA A 309 9.84 -6.62 12.06
C ALA A 309 9.72 -7.31 13.42
N ILE A 310 9.71 -8.64 13.45
CA ILE A 310 9.70 -9.44 14.69
C ILE A 310 10.92 -9.12 15.57
N ASP A 311 12.12 -9.12 14.99
CA ASP A 311 13.35 -8.79 15.70
C ASP A 311 13.33 -7.36 16.24
N THR A 312 12.83 -6.40 15.47
CA THR A 312 12.68 -5.01 15.90
C THR A 312 11.71 -4.89 17.09
N LEU A 313 10.57 -5.58 17.05
CA LEU A 313 9.59 -5.58 18.16
C LEU A 313 10.16 -6.19 19.42
N ARG A 314 11.00 -7.22 19.31
CA ARG A 314 11.70 -7.84 20.45
C ARG A 314 12.76 -6.91 21.04
N LEU A 315 13.59 -6.28 20.21
CA LEU A 315 14.59 -5.30 20.63
C LEU A 315 13.96 -4.12 21.37
N LEU A 316 12.78 -3.68 20.93
CA LEU A 316 12.00 -2.63 21.58
C LEU A 316 11.27 -3.10 22.84
N LYS A 317 11.41 -4.36 23.25
CA LYS A 317 10.69 -4.96 24.38
C LYS A 317 9.16 -4.81 24.29
N LYS A 318 8.64 -4.80 23.05
CA LYS A 318 7.18 -4.73 22.79
C LYS A 318 6.53 -6.12 22.83
N THR A 319 7.33 -7.17 22.81
CA THR A 319 6.90 -8.55 22.93
C THR A 319 7.99 -9.41 23.57
N ASP A 320 7.58 -10.42 24.31
CA ASP A 320 8.38 -11.54 24.82
C ASP A 320 8.12 -12.82 24.01
N GLN A 321 7.14 -12.77 23.10
CA GLN A 321 6.76 -13.91 22.28
C GLN A 321 7.75 -14.13 21.13
N SER A 322 7.82 -15.39 20.68
CA SER A 322 8.51 -15.77 19.45
C SER A 322 7.50 -16.18 18.38
N LEU A 323 7.77 -15.80 17.15
CA LEU A 323 6.96 -16.14 15.99
C LEU A 323 7.87 -16.69 14.90
N ASP A 324 7.62 -17.92 14.49
CA ASP A 324 8.32 -18.53 13.36
C ASP A 324 7.68 -18.04 12.05
N VAL A 325 8.48 -17.38 11.22
CA VAL A 325 8.04 -16.80 9.94
C VAL A 325 7.44 -17.87 9.03
N ASN A 326 8.01 -19.08 8.99
CA ASN A 326 7.55 -20.13 8.10
C ASN A 326 6.18 -20.71 8.50
N SER A 327 5.84 -20.66 9.78
CA SER A 327 4.53 -21.06 10.26
C SER A 327 3.50 -19.93 10.25
N PHE A 328 3.95 -18.68 10.20
CA PHE A 328 3.10 -17.50 10.17
C PHE A 328 2.72 -17.09 8.74
N VAL A 329 3.67 -17.16 7.80
CA VAL A 329 3.43 -16.90 6.38
C VAL A 329 2.93 -18.18 5.71
N ASP A 330 1.65 -18.19 5.35
CA ASP A 330 1.01 -19.33 4.69
C ASP A 330 0.67 -19.02 3.23
N ASP A 331 1.54 -19.43 2.32
CA ASP A 331 1.39 -19.18 0.89
C ASP A 331 0.53 -20.23 0.15
N ARG A 332 0.01 -21.25 0.85
CA ARG A 332 -0.83 -22.29 0.23
C ARG A 332 -2.09 -21.71 -0.40
N PHE A 333 -2.71 -20.75 0.29
CA PHE A 333 -3.95 -20.14 -0.16
C PHE A 333 -3.76 -19.28 -1.41
N ILE A 334 -2.71 -18.42 -1.43
CA ILE A 334 -2.44 -17.59 -2.61
C ILE A 334 -2.00 -18.43 -3.82
N LYS A 335 -1.23 -19.49 -3.61
CA LYS A 335 -0.88 -20.45 -4.67
C LYS A 335 -2.14 -21.12 -5.24
N ALA A 336 -3.08 -21.53 -4.38
CA ALA A 336 -4.35 -22.09 -4.81
C ALA A 336 -5.20 -21.06 -5.59
N ALA A 337 -5.21 -19.79 -5.14
CA ALA A 337 -5.92 -18.72 -5.84
C ALA A 337 -5.32 -18.41 -7.21
N PHE A 338 -3.99 -18.37 -7.33
CA PHE A 338 -3.30 -18.23 -8.62
C PHE A 338 -3.69 -19.33 -9.58
N LYS A 339 -3.60 -20.60 -9.13
CA LYS A 339 -4.00 -21.77 -9.94
C LYS A 339 -5.46 -21.68 -10.39
N ALA A 340 -6.37 -21.32 -9.48
CA ALA A 340 -7.81 -21.19 -9.78
C ALA A 340 -8.10 -20.00 -10.71
N SER A 341 -7.21 -19.03 -10.80
CA SER A 341 -7.28 -17.86 -11.68
C SER A 341 -6.52 -18.06 -13.00
N GLY A 342 -5.95 -19.26 -13.23
CA GLY A 342 -5.18 -19.56 -14.45
C GLY A 342 -3.82 -18.86 -14.53
N LEU A 343 -3.23 -18.49 -13.36
CA LEU A 343 -1.96 -17.78 -13.27
C LEU A 343 -0.85 -18.69 -12.73
N ASP A 344 0.38 -18.39 -13.10
CA ASP A 344 1.59 -19.08 -12.64
C ASP A 344 2.22 -18.31 -11.47
N TYR A 345 2.07 -18.83 -10.26
CA TYR A 345 2.63 -18.24 -9.03
C TYR A 345 4.16 -18.23 -9.03
N ASP A 346 4.80 -19.30 -9.52
CA ASP A 346 6.26 -19.42 -9.49
C ASP A 346 6.93 -18.49 -10.51
N ALA A 347 6.28 -18.24 -11.64
CA ALA A 347 6.70 -17.23 -12.59
C ALA A 347 6.56 -15.81 -12.00
N ALA A 348 5.43 -15.51 -11.36
CA ALA A 348 5.20 -14.24 -10.67
C ALA A 348 6.18 -14.01 -9.52
N LEU A 349 6.47 -15.05 -8.73
CA LEU A 349 7.44 -14.98 -7.62
C LEU A 349 8.84 -14.57 -8.08
N LYS A 350 9.25 -14.98 -9.27
CA LYS A 350 10.57 -14.65 -9.87
C LYS A 350 10.58 -13.32 -10.61
N ASN A 351 9.41 -12.73 -10.83
CA ASN A 351 9.30 -11.47 -11.55
C ASN A 351 9.46 -10.29 -10.58
N TYR A 352 10.55 -9.54 -10.71
CA TYR A 352 10.85 -8.31 -9.98
C TYR A 352 10.62 -7.06 -10.85
N ALA A 353 10.17 -7.23 -12.09
CA ALA A 353 9.88 -6.09 -12.95
C ALA A 353 8.68 -5.32 -12.38
N GLN A 354 8.87 -4.02 -12.26
CA GLN A 354 7.74 -3.11 -12.09
C GLN A 354 6.82 -3.22 -13.32
N LEU A 355 5.59 -2.73 -13.22
CA LEU A 355 4.73 -2.62 -14.39
C LEU A 355 5.49 -1.92 -15.51
N PRO A 356 5.73 -2.61 -16.64
CA PRO A 356 6.49 -2.02 -17.73
C PRO A 356 5.73 -0.81 -18.27
N LEU A 357 6.45 0.28 -18.45
CA LEU A 357 5.92 1.41 -19.18
C LEU A 357 6.02 1.09 -20.69
N ASN A 358 5.03 0.41 -21.23
CA ASN A 358 4.89 0.19 -22.67
C ASN A 358 4.36 1.46 -23.37
N ALA A 359 5.01 2.59 -23.12
CA ALA A 359 4.58 3.87 -23.63
C ALA A 359 5.65 4.45 -24.57
N LYS A 360 5.16 5.19 -25.54
CA LYS A 360 5.98 6.06 -26.38
C LYS A 360 6.01 7.46 -25.78
N ASP A 361 7.12 8.16 -25.96
CA ASP A 361 7.22 9.58 -25.67
C ASP A 361 6.13 10.34 -26.43
N ALA A 362 5.28 11.07 -25.70
CA ALA A 362 4.13 11.75 -26.27
C ALA A 362 4.50 12.91 -27.21
N ALA A 363 5.72 13.41 -27.13
CA ALA A 363 6.21 14.49 -28.00
C ALA A 363 6.98 13.96 -29.22
N THR A 364 7.78 12.89 -29.06
CA THR A 364 8.70 12.41 -30.11
C THR A 364 8.24 11.09 -30.75
N GLY A 365 7.37 10.33 -30.10
CA GLY A 365 6.97 9.00 -30.53
C GLY A 365 8.00 7.89 -30.27
N GLU A 366 9.15 8.23 -29.66
CA GLU A 366 10.19 7.27 -29.33
C GLU A 366 9.77 6.34 -28.16
N ALA A 367 10.28 5.12 -28.17
CA ALA A 367 10.05 4.20 -27.07
C ALA A 367 10.84 4.67 -25.83
N THR A 368 10.21 4.59 -24.65
CA THR A 368 10.89 4.86 -23.38
C THR A 368 11.79 3.67 -23.03
N SER A 369 13.11 3.86 -23.07
CA SER A 369 14.10 2.78 -22.93
C SER A 369 14.77 2.73 -21.55
N ASP A 370 14.89 3.85 -20.86
CA ASP A 370 15.50 3.95 -19.53
C ASP A 370 14.44 4.34 -18.48
N PRO A 371 14.00 3.39 -17.62
CA PRO A 371 12.99 3.67 -16.61
C PRO A 371 13.37 4.80 -15.64
N LYS A 372 14.68 5.01 -15.38
CA LYS A 372 15.16 6.07 -14.49
C LYS A 372 15.17 7.47 -15.12
N ARG A 373 14.78 7.57 -16.37
CA ARG A 373 14.69 8.86 -17.09
C ARG A 373 13.26 9.24 -17.48
N VAL A 374 12.30 8.36 -17.22
CA VAL A 374 10.90 8.65 -17.56
C VAL A 374 10.39 9.82 -16.75
N ALA A 375 9.60 10.66 -17.41
CA ALA A 375 8.74 11.65 -16.78
C ALA A 375 7.33 11.54 -17.32
N GLU A 376 6.36 12.01 -16.55
CA GLU A 376 4.94 11.88 -16.88
C GLU A 376 4.21 13.18 -16.53
N ILE A 377 3.18 13.50 -17.32
CA ILE A 377 2.31 14.66 -17.08
C ILE A 377 0.85 14.20 -17.13
N TRP A 378 0.11 14.46 -16.07
CA TRP A 378 -1.33 14.30 -16.05
C TRP A 378 -1.99 15.65 -16.31
N VAL A 379 -2.62 15.79 -17.46
CA VAL A 379 -3.29 17.04 -17.87
C VAL A 379 -4.71 17.06 -17.33
N GLN A 380 -5.16 18.20 -16.85
CA GLN A 380 -6.53 18.37 -16.34
C GLN A 380 -7.55 18.07 -17.44
N GLY A 381 -8.50 17.19 -17.12
CA GLY A 381 -9.55 16.78 -18.05
C GLY A 381 -9.14 15.65 -19.03
N GLU A 382 -7.89 15.23 -19.03
CA GLU A 382 -7.47 14.07 -19.82
C GLU A 382 -7.58 12.78 -18.98
N PRO A 383 -8.11 11.69 -19.57
CA PRO A 383 -8.32 10.45 -18.84
C PRO A 383 -7.03 9.66 -18.59
N LEU A 384 -5.98 9.91 -19.37
CA LEU A 384 -4.70 9.19 -19.31
C LEU A 384 -3.54 10.13 -19.06
N VAL A 385 -2.56 9.63 -18.34
CA VAL A 385 -1.27 10.28 -18.12
C VAL A 385 -0.43 10.21 -19.39
N ARG A 386 0.22 11.32 -19.76
CA ARG A 386 1.17 11.38 -20.87
C ARG A 386 2.56 11.00 -20.41
N HIS A 387 3.26 10.19 -21.20
CA HIS A 387 4.61 9.69 -20.87
C HIS A 387 5.66 10.33 -21.75
N TYR A 388 6.85 10.57 -21.18
CA TYR A 388 7.99 11.17 -21.84
C TYR A 388 9.28 10.39 -21.54
N ALA A 389 10.15 10.24 -22.53
CA ALA A 389 11.39 9.49 -22.41
C ALA A 389 12.42 10.18 -21.48
N SER A 390 12.20 11.45 -21.16
CA SER A 390 13.06 12.20 -20.26
C SER A 390 12.34 13.37 -19.59
N PRO A 391 12.82 13.86 -18.42
CA PRO A 391 12.31 15.08 -17.82
C PRO A 391 12.46 16.30 -18.77
N GLN A 392 13.52 16.35 -19.56
CA GLN A 392 13.70 17.42 -20.55
C GLN A 392 12.55 17.47 -21.57
N ASN A 393 12.14 16.31 -22.15
CA ASN A 393 11.02 16.25 -23.07
C ASN A 393 9.72 16.63 -22.39
N ALA A 394 9.50 16.17 -21.16
CA ALA A 394 8.33 16.54 -20.37
C ALA A 394 8.25 18.04 -20.06
N PHE A 395 9.36 18.69 -19.70
CA PHE A 395 9.37 20.16 -19.49
C PHE A 395 9.09 20.94 -20.77
N LYS A 396 9.61 20.49 -21.93
CA LYS A 396 9.26 21.10 -23.22
C LYS A 396 7.77 20.95 -23.52
N ALA A 397 7.22 19.75 -23.29
CA ALA A 397 5.80 19.48 -23.47
C ALA A 397 4.94 20.29 -22.49
N LEU A 398 5.37 20.44 -21.24
CA LEU A 398 4.69 21.26 -20.23
C LEU A 398 4.48 22.70 -20.72
N LYS A 399 5.51 23.31 -21.34
CA LYS A 399 5.40 24.63 -21.95
C LYS A 399 4.33 24.69 -23.04
N THR A 400 4.30 23.69 -23.91
CA THR A 400 3.31 23.60 -24.98
C THR A 400 1.89 23.45 -24.42
N ILE A 401 1.70 22.53 -23.47
CA ILE A 401 0.42 22.28 -22.80
C ILE A 401 -0.14 23.57 -22.16
N GLU A 402 0.70 24.29 -21.42
CA GLU A 402 0.31 25.57 -20.80
C GLU A 402 0.07 26.67 -21.84
N GLY A 403 0.87 26.70 -22.90
CA GLY A 403 0.68 27.62 -24.03
C GLY A 403 -0.64 27.40 -24.78
N GLU A 404 -1.17 26.19 -24.77
CA GLU A 404 -2.51 25.84 -25.26
C GLU A 404 -3.63 26.22 -24.28
N GLY A 405 -3.31 26.82 -23.14
CA GLY A 405 -4.28 27.18 -22.10
C GLY A 405 -4.77 25.99 -21.27
N LYS A 406 -4.11 24.82 -21.34
CA LYS A 406 -4.44 23.65 -20.55
C LYS A 406 -3.75 23.70 -19.19
N SER A 407 -4.44 23.22 -18.16
CA SER A 407 -3.90 23.07 -16.81
C SER A 407 -3.30 21.69 -16.62
N VAL A 408 -2.22 21.59 -15.85
CA VAL A 408 -1.59 20.32 -15.47
C VAL A 408 -1.97 19.97 -14.03
N ARG A 409 -2.42 18.74 -13.81
CA ARG A 409 -2.72 18.22 -12.48
C ARG A 409 -1.42 17.92 -11.72
N VAL A 410 -0.51 17.18 -12.37
CA VAL A 410 0.75 16.76 -11.78
C VAL A 410 1.79 16.48 -12.85
N PHE A 411 3.04 16.67 -12.45
CA PHE A 411 4.24 16.24 -13.18
C PHE A 411 4.97 15.23 -12.31
N TYR A 412 5.28 14.05 -12.86
CA TYR A 412 6.11 13.05 -12.21
C TYR A 412 7.46 12.92 -12.92
N ALA A 413 8.48 12.57 -12.14
CA ALA A 413 9.79 12.20 -12.66
C ALA A 413 10.33 11.00 -11.88
N GLN A 414 11.29 10.26 -12.46
CA GLN A 414 11.96 9.16 -11.79
C GLN A 414 13.26 9.64 -11.17
N ASP A 415 13.49 9.30 -9.89
CA ASP A 415 14.78 9.54 -9.24
C ASP A 415 15.91 8.84 -9.97
N ARG A 416 16.93 9.59 -10.37
CA ARG A 416 18.02 9.06 -11.19
C ARG A 416 18.82 7.96 -10.50
N GLU A 417 18.93 8.01 -9.18
CA GLU A 417 19.69 7.02 -8.40
C GLU A 417 18.85 5.77 -8.08
N SER A 418 17.74 5.96 -7.41
CA SER A 418 16.92 4.85 -6.90
C SER A 418 15.90 4.34 -7.91
N GLY A 419 15.50 5.15 -8.90
CA GLY A 419 14.43 4.84 -9.84
C GLY A 419 13.02 4.96 -9.27
N ILE A 420 12.86 5.53 -8.05
CA ILE A 420 11.52 5.75 -7.49
C ILE A 420 10.81 6.92 -8.17
N LYS A 421 9.50 6.82 -8.29
CA LYS A 421 8.67 7.91 -8.83
C LYS A 421 8.55 9.05 -7.83
N LEU A 422 8.70 10.28 -8.31
CA LEU A 422 8.68 11.51 -7.53
C LEU A 422 7.56 12.44 -8.02
N LEU A 423 7.00 13.22 -7.11
CA LEU A 423 6.25 14.43 -7.45
C LEU A 423 7.24 15.47 -7.96
N GLY A 424 7.06 15.92 -9.19
CA GLY A 424 8.01 16.82 -9.85
C GLY A 424 8.25 18.14 -9.10
N ASN A 425 7.18 18.72 -8.51
CA ASN A 425 7.27 19.94 -7.72
C ASN A 425 8.01 19.76 -6.37
N GLN A 426 8.31 18.53 -5.97
CA GLN A 426 9.09 18.19 -4.78
C GLN A 426 10.50 17.67 -5.11
N ALA A 427 10.78 17.45 -6.41
CA ALA A 427 12.06 16.93 -6.88
C ALA A 427 13.09 18.04 -7.08
N TRP A 428 14.35 17.65 -6.95
CA TRP A 428 15.49 18.45 -7.41
C TRP A 428 15.90 17.96 -8.80
N PHE A 429 16.37 18.87 -9.63
CA PHE A 429 16.79 18.55 -10.98
C PHE A 429 18.25 18.98 -11.20
N VAL A 430 19.00 18.18 -11.94
CA VAL A 430 20.29 18.58 -12.47
C VAL A 430 20.13 18.79 -13.96
N ARG A 431 20.38 20.01 -14.42
CA ARG A 431 20.51 20.31 -15.84
C ARG A 431 21.97 20.32 -16.21
N ALA A 432 22.40 19.30 -16.95
CA ALA A 432 23.74 19.18 -17.46
C ALA A 432 24.07 20.28 -18.52
N ASP A 433 25.33 20.51 -18.75
CA ASP A 433 25.79 21.53 -19.74
C ASP A 433 25.32 21.21 -21.17
N GLY A 434 25.17 19.90 -21.49
CA GLY A 434 24.56 19.41 -22.74
C GLY A 434 23.04 19.53 -22.84
N GLY A 435 22.39 20.05 -21.79
CA GLY A 435 20.93 20.27 -21.76
C GLY A 435 20.12 19.06 -21.27
N GLU A 436 20.73 17.94 -20.96
CA GLU A 436 20.06 16.79 -20.33
C GLU A 436 19.57 17.15 -18.92
N VAL A 437 18.40 16.63 -18.54
CA VAL A 437 17.80 16.85 -17.21
C VAL A 437 17.61 15.52 -16.50
N SER A 438 18.08 15.43 -15.27
CA SER A 438 17.89 14.29 -14.36
C SER A 438 17.20 14.75 -13.09
N ALA A 439 16.30 13.94 -12.53
CA ALA A 439 15.56 14.23 -11.31
C ALA A 439 16.12 13.49 -10.10
N PHE A 440 16.01 14.07 -8.92
CA PHE A 440 16.51 13.53 -7.65
C PHE A 440 15.53 13.84 -6.50
N LEU A 441 15.34 12.87 -5.61
CA LEU A 441 14.59 13.09 -4.38
C LEU A 441 15.29 14.07 -3.44
N LEU A 442 16.59 13.88 -3.23
CA LEU A 442 17.37 14.64 -2.26
C LEU A 442 18.29 15.66 -2.95
N LYS A 443 18.33 16.87 -2.39
CA LYS A 443 19.21 17.93 -2.89
C LYS A 443 20.67 17.51 -2.87
N GLY A 444 21.14 16.87 -1.79
CA GLY A 444 22.51 16.40 -1.67
C GLY A 444 22.92 15.41 -2.76
N ASN A 445 21.98 14.54 -3.21
CA ASN A 445 22.23 13.61 -4.31
C ASN A 445 22.32 14.37 -5.64
N ALA A 446 21.47 15.37 -5.85
CA ALA A 446 21.55 16.23 -7.02
C ALA A 446 22.86 17.03 -7.06
N GLU A 447 23.29 17.59 -5.93
CA GLU A 447 24.55 18.32 -5.79
C GLU A 447 25.76 17.42 -6.08
N LYS A 448 25.76 16.22 -5.53
CA LYS A 448 26.79 15.22 -5.81
C LYS A 448 26.84 14.84 -7.30
N TRP A 449 25.67 14.57 -7.89
CA TRP A 449 25.57 14.24 -9.31
C TRP A 449 26.11 15.38 -10.19
N ALA A 450 25.73 16.62 -9.91
CA ALA A 450 26.19 17.79 -10.64
C ALA A 450 27.71 18.00 -10.51
N SER A 451 28.30 17.72 -9.35
CA SER A 451 29.75 17.73 -9.14
C SER A 451 30.48 16.70 -9.99
N ASP A 452 29.90 15.48 -10.08
CA ASP A 452 30.55 14.34 -10.76
C ASP A 452 30.36 14.39 -12.29
N HIS A 453 29.28 15.01 -12.80
CA HIS A 453 28.89 14.98 -14.22
C HIS A 453 28.77 16.37 -14.87
N GLY A 454 28.95 17.42 -14.11
CA GLY A 454 28.68 18.80 -14.56
C GLY A 454 27.20 19.19 -14.53
N GLY A 455 26.93 20.48 -14.54
CA GLY A 455 25.58 21.01 -14.59
C GLY A 455 25.17 21.85 -13.37
N LYS A 456 23.90 22.23 -13.34
CA LYS A 456 23.32 23.08 -12.28
C LYS A 456 22.19 22.34 -11.57
N VAL A 457 22.17 22.41 -10.25
CA VAL A 457 21.05 21.95 -9.41
C VAL A 457 19.98 23.02 -9.39
N LEU A 458 18.75 22.64 -9.71
CA LEU A 458 17.61 23.52 -9.85
C LEU A 458 16.39 22.86 -9.17
N ASP A 459 15.46 23.67 -8.68
CA ASP A 459 14.12 23.22 -8.34
C ASP A 459 13.23 23.10 -9.60
N PHE A 460 11.99 22.68 -9.44
CA PHE A 460 11.05 22.53 -10.54
C PHE A 460 10.83 23.82 -11.34
N ALA A 461 10.59 24.94 -10.65
CA ALA A 461 10.30 26.23 -11.28
C ALA A 461 11.50 26.78 -12.05
N ALA A 462 12.69 26.73 -11.45
CA ALA A 462 13.94 27.13 -12.09
C ALA A 462 14.29 26.22 -13.28
N THR A 463 14.04 24.91 -13.19
CA THR A 463 14.26 23.98 -14.30
C THR A 463 13.34 24.31 -15.47
N LYS A 464 12.06 24.50 -15.22
CA LYS A 464 11.07 24.92 -16.22
C LYS A 464 11.51 26.20 -16.93
N THR A 465 11.90 27.24 -16.18
CA THR A 465 12.36 28.50 -16.72
C THR A 465 13.63 28.33 -17.57
N SER A 466 14.59 27.52 -17.11
CA SER A 466 15.86 27.31 -17.80
C SER A 466 15.70 26.64 -19.18
N ILE A 467 14.74 25.73 -19.32
CA ILE A 467 14.45 25.02 -20.57
C ILE A 467 13.73 25.94 -21.56
N VAL A 468 12.86 26.83 -21.06
CA VAL A 468 12.14 27.81 -21.87
C VAL A 468 13.11 28.82 -22.50
N ALA A 469 14.15 29.25 -21.78
CA ALA A 469 15.12 30.22 -22.25
C ALA A 469 16.12 29.68 -23.30
N SER A 470 16.17 28.37 -23.51
CA SER A 470 17.12 27.67 -24.42
C SER A 470 16.55 27.37 -25.81
N ASN A 471 15.32 27.75 -26.07
CA ASN A 471 14.61 27.61 -27.34
C ASN A 471 14.36 29.00 -27.95
#